data_727bcdc9e89041a0cf99c70c2463f775
#
_entry.id   727bcdc9e89041a0cf99c70c2463f775
#
_cell.length_a   1.000
_cell.length_b   1.000
_cell.length_c   1.000
_cell.angle_alpha   90.00
_cell.angle_beta   90.00
_cell.angle_gamma   90.00
#
_symmetry.space_group_name_H-M   'P 1'
#
loop_
_entity.id
_entity.type
_entity.pdbx_description
1 polymer ?
#
loop_
_entity_poly.entity_id
_entity_poly.type
_entity_poly.pdbx_seq_one_letter_code
_entity_poly.pdbx_strand_id
1 'polypeptide(L)'
;YGSMRDLVLGLTVVLPDGEVIRTGGRARKSAAGYDLTRLFIGSEGTLGVITELTLRLFGQPECAQSAMCSFASMQAATATVVDALRYGLCLNRIELADSVQMNAINRHTQSELVEKPTLFLELTGSKPGVEHDLAVLEGLIQDNGALAFERAQTQEQTNRIWRIRHSALYASRSSSVRSRTLS
;
A
#
# COMPACT_ATOMS: atom_id res chain seq x y z
N TYR A 1 1.98 7.72 1.90
CA TYR A 1 3.07 8.40 2.66
C TYR A 1 4.46 8.12 2.08
N GLY A 2 4.62 7.15 1.19
CA GLY A 2 5.90 6.76 0.62
C GLY A 2 6.58 5.62 1.40
N SER A 3 7.80 5.28 1.00
CA SER A 3 8.64 4.28 1.63
C SER A 3 9.36 4.84 2.87
N MET A 4 9.99 3.98 3.66
CA MET A 4 10.87 4.44 4.75
C MET A 4 11.96 5.40 4.26
N ARG A 5 12.40 5.22 3.01
CA ARG A 5 13.37 6.11 2.36
C ARG A 5 12.86 7.55 2.22
N ASP A 6 11.54 7.73 2.10
CA ASP A 6 10.89 9.03 1.96
C ASP A 6 10.50 9.64 3.32
N LEU A 7 10.32 8.79 4.33
CA LEU A 7 9.81 9.18 5.64
C LEU A 7 10.89 9.50 6.65
N VAL A 8 12.08 8.86 6.54
CA VAL A 8 13.16 9.07 7.50
C VAL A 8 13.91 10.33 7.16
N LEU A 9 14.01 11.23 8.12
CA LEU A 9 14.73 12.51 8.03
C LEU A 9 16.16 12.43 8.59
N GLY A 10 16.41 11.52 9.53
CA GLY A 10 17.71 11.35 10.16
C GLY A 10 17.83 10.03 10.91
N LEU A 11 19.05 9.59 11.13
CA LEU A 11 19.40 8.34 11.79
C LEU A 11 20.51 8.55 12.83
N THR A 12 20.50 7.72 13.87
CA THR A 12 21.70 7.39 14.66
C THR A 12 22.09 5.95 14.32
N VAL A 13 23.33 5.72 13.91
CA VAL A 13 23.83 4.44 13.42
C VAL A 13 25.13 4.09 14.13
N VAL A 14 25.27 2.84 14.58
CA VAL A 14 26.51 2.26 15.07
C VAL A 14 27.18 1.52 13.90
N LEU A 15 28.41 1.95 13.57
CA LEU A 15 29.21 1.35 12.49
C LEU A 15 29.89 0.05 12.96
N PRO A 16 30.43 -0.78 12.03
CA PRO A 16 31.09 -2.04 12.40
C PRO A 16 32.29 -1.93 13.33
N ASP A 17 32.95 -0.78 13.33
CA ASP A 17 34.07 -0.44 14.25
C ASP A 17 33.63 0.09 15.62
N GLY A 18 32.31 0.22 15.83
CA GLY A 18 31.70 0.73 17.06
C GLY A 18 31.52 2.25 17.07
N GLU A 19 31.95 2.97 16.04
CA GLU A 19 31.69 4.41 15.94
C GLU A 19 30.19 4.70 15.83
N VAL A 20 29.74 5.73 16.54
CA VAL A 20 28.32 6.18 16.48
C VAL A 20 28.25 7.44 15.66
N ILE A 21 27.57 7.36 14.53
CA ILE A 21 27.34 8.49 13.63
C ILE A 21 25.89 8.94 13.65
N ARG A 22 25.65 10.21 13.29
CA ARG A 22 24.34 10.77 13.04
C ARG A 22 24.26 11.29 11.62
N THR A 23 23.18 10.92 10.92
CA THR A 23 22.93 11.34 9.54
C THR A 23 21.65 12.14 9.44
N GLY A 24 21.62 13.11 8.53
CA GLY A 24 20.44 13.94 8.30
C GLY A 24 20.09 14.85 9.47
N GLY A 25 18.82 15.14 9.63
CA GLY A 25 18.30 16.05 10.67
C GLY A 25 16.83 16.40 10.43
N ARG A 26 16.29 17.37 11.18
CA ARG A 26 14.88 17.79 11.04
C ARG A 26 14.59 18.59 9.77
N ALA A 27 15.62 19.08 9.08
CA ALA A 27 15.44 19.83 7.84
C ALA A 27 14.94 18.91 6.73
N ARG A 28 13.86 19.34 6.06
CA ARG A 28 13.25 18.58 4.95
C ARG A 28 14.16 18.50 3.71
N LYS A 29 15.04 19.49 3.54
CA LYS A 29 15.93 19.62 2.38
C LYS A 29 17.32 20.04 2.86
N SER A 30 18.34 19.36 2.33
CA SER A 30 19.75 19.77 2.45
C SER A 30 20.41 19.58 1.08
N ALA A 31 21.31 20.49 0.74
CA ALA A 31 22.20 20.40 -0.43
C ALA A 31 23.66 20.15 0.00
N ALA A 32 23.92 19.90 1.29
CA ALA A 32 25.25 19.70 1.84
C ALA A 32 25.63 18.20 1.84
N GLY A 33 26.60 17.84 1.01
CA GLY A 33 27.20 16.51 0.97
C GLY A 33 26.29 15.39 0.44
N TYR A 34 26.71 14.16 0.69
CA TYR A 34 25.95 12.97 0.32
C TYR A 34 24.79 12.72 1.29
N ASP A 35 23.69 12.13 0.76
CA ASP A 35 22.56 11.70 1.57
C ASP A 35 22.83 10.34 2.22
N LEU A 36 23.57 10.36 3.31
CA LEU A 36 23.90 9.15 4.06
C LEU A 36 22.66 8.52 4.70
N THR A 37 21.65 9.31 5.05
CA THR A 37 20.38 8.78 5.59
C THR A 37 19.77 7.78 4.63
N ARG A 38 19.65 8.13 3.34
CA ARG A 38 19.12 7.23 2.31
C ARG A 38 20.05 6.09 1.93
N LEU A 39 21.36 6.22 2.19
CA LEU A 39 22.32 5.14 2.01
C LEU A 39 22.09 4.01 3.03
N PHE A 40 21.91 4.37 4.31
CA PHE A 40 21.69 3.38 5.37
C PHE A 40 20.30 2.73 5.32
N ILE A 41 19.27 3.44 4.85
CA ILE A 41 17.92 2.88 4.72
C ILE A 41 17.89 1.83 3.61
N GLY A 42 17.48 0.61 3.98
CA GLY A 42 17.48 -0.54 3.08
C GLY A 42 18.79 -1.32 3.08
N SER A 43 19.76 -0.94 3.92
CA SER A 43 21.02 -1.68 4.05
C SER A 43 20.87 -3.01 4.80
N GLU A 44 19.75 -3.24 5.48
CA GLU A 44 19.48 -4.46 6.25
C GLU A 44 20.60 -4.85 7.23
N GLY A 45 21.24 -3.85 7.85
CA GLY A 45 22.33 -4.05 8.81
C GLY A 45 23.70 -4.26 8.19
N THR A 46 23.84 -4.26 6.86
CA THR A 46 25.14 -4.50 6.20
C THR A 46 26.11 -3.33 6.33
N LEU A 47 25.62 -2.11 6.56
CA LEU A 47 26.44 -0.90 6.72
C LEU A 47 26.57 -0.45 8.17
N GLY A 48 25.73 -0.93 9.07
CA GLY A 48 25.69 -0.58 10.47
C GLY A 48 24.33 -0.87 11.10
N VAL A 49 24.26 -0.71 12.43
CA VAL A 49 23.03 -0.92 13.21
C VAL A 49 22.34 0.42 13.45
N ILE A 50 21.13 0.58 12.92
CA ILE A 50 20.29 1.76 13.15
C ILE A 50 19.70 1.68 14.56
N THR A 51 19.99 2.65 15.42
CA THR A 51 19.52 2.69 16.81
C THR A 51 18.44 3.74 17.05
N GLU A 52 18.41 4.81 16.26
CA GLU A 52 17.42 5.88 16.36
C GLU A 52 16.97 6.34 14.97
N LEU A 53 15.69 6.73 14.89
CA LEU A 53 15.04 7.24 13.69
C LEU A 53 14.38 8.59 13.99
N THR A 54 14.63 9.58 13.14
CA THR A 54 13.82 10.80 13.08
C THR A 54 12.86 10.65 11.90
N LEU A 55 11.56 10.58 12.19
CA LEU A 55 10.52 10.36 11.17
C LEU A 55 9.78 11.65 10.86
N ARG A 56 9.43 11.81 9.61
CA ARG A 56 8.46 12.80 9.17
C ARG A 56 7.07 12.38 9.62
N LEU A 57 6.35 13.30 10.25
CA LEU A 57 4.95 13.12 10.63
C LEU A 57 4.04 13.81 9.62
N PHE A 58 2.85 13.26 9.47
CA PHE A 58 1.77 13.79 8.65
C PHE A 58 0.54 14.02 9.51
N GLY A 59 -0.26 15.02 9.16
CA GLY A 59 -1.58 15.21 9.79
C GLY A 59 -2.48 14.01 9.52
N GLN A 60 -3.34 13.68 10.47
CA GLN A 60 -4.40 12.70 10.21
C GLN A 60 -5.39 13.28 9.21
N PRO A 61 -5.77 12.54 8.15
CA PRO A 61 -6.81 13.00 7.24
C PRO A 61 -8.17 13.09 7.96
N GLU A 62 -8.97 14.07 7.59
CA GLU A 62 -10.33 14.24 8.11
C GLU A 62 -11.24 13.06 7.74
N CYS A 63 -11.04 12.52 6.54
CA CYS A 63 -11.84 11.44 5.97
C CYS A 63 -10.95 10.41 5.28
N ALA A 64 -11.32 9.14 5.41
CA ALA A 64 -10.77 8.02 4.66
C ALA A 64 -11.92 7.18 4.08
N GLN A 65 -11.83 6.85 2.80
CA GLN A 65 -12.84 6.08 2.10
C GLN A 65 -12.20 4.89 1.38
N SER A 66 -12.59 3.68 1.75
CA SER A 66 -12.11 2.45 1.14
C SER A 66 -13.09 1.89 0.13
N ALA A 67 -12.55 1.27 -0.91
CA ALA A 67 -13.31 0.57 -1.93
C ALA A 67 -12.56 -0.67 -2.43
N MET A 68 -13.31 -1.59 -3.03
CA MET A 68 -12.82 -2.77 -3.72
C MET A 68 -13.51 -2.89 -5.07
N CYS A 69 -12.75 -3.17 -6.14
CA CYS A 69 -13.32 -3.36 -7.48
C CYS A 69 -12.61 -4.49 -8.22
N SER A 70 -13.39 -5.31 -8.93
CA SER A 70 -12.89 -6.47 -9.68
C SER A 70 -13.06 -6.24 -11.18
N PHE A 71 -12.09 -6.74 -11.97
CA PHE A 71 -12.02 -6.54 -13.42
C PHE A 71 -11.91 -7.88 -14.16
N ALA A 72 -12.30 -7.89 -15.44
CA ALA A 72 -12.18 -9.08 -16.27
C ALA A 72 -10.73 -9.47 -16.56
N SER A 73 -9.80 -8.50 -16.57
CA SER A 73 -8.39 -8.70 -16.90
C SER A 73 -7.46 -7.84 -16.05
N MET A 74 -6.17 -8.24 -15.96
CA MET A 74 -5.11 -7.45 -15.34
C MET A 74 -4.92 -6.10 -16.05
N GLN A 75 -5.08 -6.08 -17.38
CA GLN A 75 -4.95 -4.86 -18.18
C GLN A 75 -5.97 -3.80 -17.78
N ALA A 76 -7.24 -4.20 -17.59
CA ALA A 76 -8.30 -3.29 -17.13
C ALA A 76 -8.02 -2.76 -15.73
N ALA A 77 -7.62 -3.62 -14.79
CA ALA A 77 -7.24 -3.21 -13.44
C ALA A 77 -6.06 -2.24 -13.44
N THR A 78 -4.99 -2.54 -14.19
CA THR A 78 -3.80 -1.65 -14.26
C THR A 78 -4.09 -0.35 -15.00
N ALA A 79 -4.95 -0.34 -16.02
CA ALA A 79 -5.39 0.90 -16.68
C ALA A 79 -6.09 1.82 -15.68
N THR A 80 -6.98 1.29 -14.85
CA THR A 80 -7.65 2.06 -13.78
C THR A 80 -6.63 2.68 -12.81
N VAL A 81 -5.58 1.93 -12.41
CA VAL A 81 -4.50 2.46 -11.55
C VAL A 81 -3.78 3.62 -12.24
N VAL A 82 -3.39 3.44 -13.51
CA VAL A 82 -2.67 4.46 -14.29
C VAL A 82 -3.52 5.73 -14.43
N ASP A 83 -4.79 5.56 -14.74
CA ASP A 83 -5.70 6.70 -14.91
C ASP A 83 -5.93 7.42 -13.57
N ALA A 84 -6.17 6.70 -12.48
CA ALA A 84 -6.31 7.30 -11.15
C ALA A 84 -5.07 8.12 -10.74
N LEU A 85 -3.86 7.64 -11.04
CA LEU A 85 -2.62 8.37 -10.80
C LEU A 85 -2.48 9.60 -11.73
N ARG A 86 -2.87 9.49 -13.00
CA ARG A 86 -2.85 10.61 -13.96
C ARG A 86 -3.82 11.73 -13.59
N TYR A 87 -4.99 11.37 -13.04
CA TYR A 87 -5.95 12.34 -12.52
C TYR A 87 -5.50 12.97 -11.19
N GLY A 88 -4.45 12.45 -10.57
CA GLY A 88 -3.89 12.99 -9.34
C GLY A 88 -4.78 12.74 -8.11
N LEU A 89 -5.56 11.66 -8.13
CA LEU A 89 -6.42 11.32 -7.00
C LEU A 89 -5.61 11.11 -5.72
N CYS A 90 -6.13 11.55 -4.58
CA CYS A 90 -5.49 11.44 -3.27
C CYS A 90 -5.56 10.01 -2.72
N LEU A 91 -4.92 9.07 -3.43
CA LEU A 91 -4.82 7.68 -3.04
C LEU A 91 -3.83 7.51 -1.89
N ASN A 92 -4.32 7.04 -0.75
CA ASN A 92 -3.49 6.63 0.38
C ASN A 92 -2.93 5.22 0.18
N ARG A 93 -3.75 4.34 -0.38
CA ARG A 93 -3.38 2.96 -0.72
C ARG A 93 -4.04 2.54 -2.02
N ILE A 94 -3.30 1.78 -2.80
CA ILE A 94 -3.80 1.06 -3.96
C ILE A 94 -3.06 -0.27 -4.06
N GLU A 95 -3.80 -1.36 -4.02
CA GLU A 95 -3.26 -2.71 -3.97
C GLU A 95 -3.98 -3.57 -4.99
N LEU A 96 -3.24 -4.39 -5.72
CA LEU A 96 -3.78 -5.28 -6.74
C LEU A 96 -3.56 -6.74 -6.34
N ALA A 97 -4.62 -7.53 -6.40
CA ALA A 97 -4.56 -8.98 -6.30
C ALA A 97 -5.00 -9.60 -7.63
N ASP A 98 -4.26 -10.57 -8.13
CA ASP A 98 -4.66 -11.33 -9.31
C ASP A 98 -5.71 -12.41 -8.98
N SER A 99 -6.20 -13.12 -10.00
CA SER A 99 -7.23 -14.15 -9.83
C SER A 99 -6.73 -15.33 -8.98
N VAL A 100 -5.45 -15.67 -9.06
CA VAL A 100 -4.85 -16.76 -8.26
C VAL A 100 -4.83 -16.37 -6.77
N GLN A 101 -4.43 -15.12 -6.50
CA GLN A 101 -4.44 -14.58 -5.14
C GLN A 101 -5.86 -14.49 -4.58
N MET A 102 -6.85 -14.05 -5.38
CA MET A 102 -8.25 -13.98 -4.96
C MET A 102 -8.82 -15.37 -4.64
N ASN A 103 -8.51 -16.39 -5.45
CA ASN A 103 -8.87 -17.79 -5.15
C ASN A 103 -8.23 -18.26 -3.83
N ALA A 104 -6.93 -17.97 -3.62
CA ALA A 104 -6.26 -18.34 -2.37
C ALA A 104 -6.90 -17.65 -1.15
N ILE A 105 -7.26 -16.37 -1.28
CA ILE A 105 -7.97 -15.61 -0.23
C ILE A 105 -9.32 -16.27 0.08
N ASN A 106 -10.14 -16.57 -0.92
CA ASN A 106 -11.43 -17.23 -0.74
C ASN A 106 -11.31 -18.52 0.05
N ARG A 107 -10.35 -19.37 -0.33
CA ARG A 107 -10.09 -20.63 0.38
C ARG A 107 -9.64 -20.44 1.82
N HIS A 108 -8.82 -19.43 2.08
CA HIS A 108 -8.27 -19.16 3.41
C HIS A 108 -9.31 -18.52 4.35
N THR A 109 -10.10 -17.59 3.83
CA THR A 109 -11.09 -16.82 4.60
C THR A 109 -12.51 -17.40 4.56
N GLN A 110 -12.71 -18.46 3.77
CA GLN A 110 -14.03 -19.06 3.50
C GLN A 110 -15.04 -18.02 2.96
N SER A 111 -14.56 -17.16 2.07
CA SER A 111 -15.38 -16.12 1.41
C SER A 111 -15.69 -16.51 -0.05
N GLU A 112 -16.69 -15.84 -0.62
CA GLU A 112 -17.16 -16.05 -2.00
C GLU A 112 -16.93 -14.77 -2.85
N LEU A 113 -15.72 -14.21 -2.77
CA LEU A 113 -15.35 -13.04 -3.56
C LEU A 113 -15.15 -13.43 -5.04
N VAL A 114 -15.33 -12.47 -5.93
CA VAL A 114 -15.07 -12.65 -7.36
C VAL A 114 -13.58 -13.00 -7.58
N GLU A 115 -13.30 -14.17 -8.16
CA GLU A 115 -11.94 -14.67 -8.41
C GLU A 115 -11.38 -14.07 -9.72
N LYS A 116 -11.25 -12.77 -9.74
CA LYS A 116 -10.74 -11.95 -10.84
C LYS A 116 -9.75 -10.91 -10.31
N PRO A 117 -8.93 -10.30 -11.17
CA PRO A 117 -8.08 -9.18 -10.77
C PRO A 117 -8.86 -8.13 -10.01
N THR A 118 -8.44 -7.85 -8.78
CA THR A 118 -9.18 -7.00 -7.84
C THR A 118 -8.27 -5.92 -7.28
N LEU A 119 -8.71 -4.67 -7.33
CA LEU A 119 -8.09 -3.53 -6.68
C LEU A 119 -8.73 -3.28 -5.32
N PHE A 120 -7.88 -3.02 -4.33
CA PHE A 120 -8.22 -2.51 -3.01
C PHE A 120 -7.68 -1.09 -2.91
N LEU A 121 -8.55 -0.14 -2.64
CA LEU A 121 -8.28 1.29 -2.76
C LEU A 121 -8.66 2.02 -1.47
N GLU A 122 -7.90 3.07 -1.13
CA GLU A 122 -8.26 4.01 -0.07
C GLU A 122 -7.91 5.43 -0.50
N LEU A 123 -8.91 6.29 -0.53
CA LEU A 123 -8.79 7.73 -0.70
C LEU A 123 -8.77 8.40 0.67
N THR A 124 -7.96 9.46 0.84
CA THR A 124 -7.88 10.23 2.08
C THR A 124 -7.78 11.73 1.80
N GLY A 125 -8.34 12.54 2.70
CA GLY A 125 -8.28 13.99 2.57
C GLY A 125 -9.35 14.69 3.39
N SER A 126 -9.75 15.88 2.95
CA SER A 126 -10.95 16.54 3.45
C SER A 126 -12.20 15.82 2.93
N LYS A 127 -13.28 15.90 3.66
CA LYS A 127 -14.54 15.23 3.28
C LYS A 127 -15.00 15.59 1.87
N PRO A 128 -15.08 16.88 1.46
CA PRO A 128 -15.45 17.23 0.08
C PRO A 128 -14.44 16.74 -0.98
N GLY A 129 -13.13 16.74 -0.65
CA GLY A 129 -12.08 16.25 -1.55
C GLY A 129 -12.21 14.75 -1.81
N VAL A 130 -12.42 13.95 -0.75
CA VAL A 130 -12.63 12.51 -0.87
C VAL A 130 -13.90 12.17 -1.65
N GLU A 131 -14.99 12.91 -1.46
CA GLU A 131 -16.23 12.74 -2.23
C GLU A 131 -16.03 13.04 -3.72
N HIS A 132 -15.29 14.11 -4.04
CA HIS A 132 -14.93 14.45 -5.43
C HIS A 132 -14.05 13.35 -6.06
N ASP A 133 -12.95 13.00 -5.41
CA ASP A 133 -12.01 12.00 -5.90
C ASP A 133 -12.67 10.63 -6.10
N LEU A 134 -13.60 10.29 -5.21
CA LEU A 134 -14.38 9.06 -5.31
C LEU A 134 -15.30 9.05 -6.54
N ALA A 135 -15.98 10.16 -6.82
CA ALA A 135 -16.83 10.26 -8.02
C ALA A 135 -16.01 10.11 -9.31
N VAL A 136 -14.82 10.72 -9.36
CA VAL A 136 -13.88 10.54 -10.48
C VAL A 136 -13.43 9.08 -10.58
N LEU A 137 -13.04 8.48 -9.46
CA LEU A 137 -12.58 7.09 -9.41
C LEU A 137 -13.67 6.12 -9.87
N GLU A 138 -14.92 6.31 -9.45
CA GLU A 138 -16.07 5.50 -9.89
C GLU A 138 -16.26 5.58 -11.41
N GLY A 139 -16.12 6.76 -12.02
CA GLY A 139 -16.13 6.91 -13.48
C GLY A 139 -15.01 6.12 -14.14
N LEU A 140 -13.77 6.24 -13.67
CA LEU A 140 -12.61 5.51 -14.21
C LEU A 140 -12.78 3.99 -14.09
N ILE A 141 -13.34 3.51 -12.98
CA ILE A 141 -13.62 2.10 -12.73
C ILE A 141 -14.65 1.58 -13.76
N GLN A 142 -15.70 2.34 -14.03
CA GLN A 142 -16.72 1.99 -15.01
C GLN A 142 -16.16 2.00 -16.44
N ASP A 143 -15.43 3.03 -16.82
CA ASP A 143 -14.82 3.20 -18.15
C ASP A 143 -13.85 2.05 -18.47
N ASN A 144 -13.15 1.52 -17.46
CA ASN A 144 -12.25 0.37 -17.58
C ASN A 144 -12.98 -0.98 -17.41
N GLY A 145 -14.32 -1.00 -17.38
CA GLY A 145 -15.11 -2.21 -17.44
C GLY A 145 -15.05 -3.08 -16.18
N ALA A 146 -15.18 -2.48 -15.01
CA ALA A 146 -15.26 -3.24 -13.76
C ALA A 146 -16.46 -4.18 -13.74
N LEU A 147 -16.24 -5.38 -13.22
CA LEU A 147 -17.26 -6.42 -13.05
C LEU A 147 -18.05 -6.26 -11.75
N ALA A 148 -17.35 -5.74 -10.72
CA ALA A 148 -17.92 -5.50 -9.40
C ALA A 148 -17.23 -4.29 -8.76
N PHE A 149 -18.01 -3.51 -8.02
CA PHE A 149 -17.53 -2.38 -7.23
C PHE A 149 -18.21 -2.37 -5.87
N GLU A 150 -17.45 -2.31 -4.81
CA GLU A 150 -17.92 -2.21 -3.44
C GLU A 150 -17.25 -1.01 -2.77
N ARG A 151 -18.04 -0.03 -2.35
CA ARG A 151 -17.61 1.09 -1.51
C ARG A 151 -17.96 0.79 -0.06
N ALA A 152 -17.02 0.95 0.85
CA ALA A 152 -17.30 0.85 2.27
C ALA A 152 -18.16 2.02 2.74
N GLN A 153 -19.30 1.73 3.36
CA GLN A 153 -20.22 2.72 3.93
C GLN A 153 -19.98 2.91 5.45
N THR A 154 -19.34 1.93 6.08
CA THR A 154 -19.09 1.89 7.51
C THR A 154 -17.64 1.51 7.80
N GLN A 155 -17.20 1.83 9.04
CA GLN A 155 -15.87 1.40 9.51
C GLN A 155 -15.73 -0.13 9.52
N GLU A 156 -16.80 -0.86 9.77
CA GLU A 156 -16.79 -2.31 9.74
C GLU A 156 -16.52 -2.84 8.33
N GLN A 157 -17.16 -2.27 7.30
CA GLN A 157 -16.91 -2.61 5.91
C GLN A 157 -15.48 -2.25 5.47
N THR A 158 -14.97 -1.08 5.89
CA THR A 158 -13.56 -0.71 5.70
C THR A 158 -12.63 -1.77 6.29
N ASN A 159 -12.86 -2.14 7.54
CA ASN A 159 -12.06 -3.15 8.23
C ASN A 159 -12.14 -4.52 7.53
N ARG A 160 -13.32 -4.88 6.98
CA ARG A 160 -13.52 -6.10 6.20
C ARG A 160 -12.66 -6.10 4.94
N ILE A 161 -12.72 -5.04 4.14
CA ILE A 161 -11.94 -4.90 2.90
C ILE A 161 -10.45 -5.07 3.19
N TRP A 162 -9.91 -4.37 4.18
CA TRP A 162 -8.48 -4.46 4.50
C TRP A 162 -8.09 -5.79 5.16
N ARG A 163 -8.98 -6.42 5.92
CA ARG A 163 -8.74 -7.77 6.46
C ARG A 163 -8.60 -8.79 5.34
N ILE A 164 -9.46 -8.74 4.32
CA ILE A 164 -9.38 -9.56 3.10
C ILE A 164 -8.00 -9.36 2.46
N ARG A 165 -7.60 -8.12 2.21
CA ARG A 165 -6.31 -7.83 1.58
C ARG A 165 -5.12 -8.30 2.43
N HIS A 166 -5.14 -8.09 3.74
CA HIS A 166 -4.06 -8.51 4.65
C HIS A 166 -3.94 -10.03 4.78
N SER A 167 -5.01 -10.78 4.55
CA SER A 167 -4.98 -12.24 4.56
C SER A 167 -4.20 -12.83 3.38
N ALA A 168 -3.93 -12.06 2.32
CA ALA A 168 -3.31 -12.50 1.08
C ALA A 168 -1.97 -13.24 1.28
N LEU A 169 -1.10 -12.74 2.17
CA LEU A 169 0.19 -13.39 2.46
C LEU A 169 0.00 -14.78 3.09
N TYR A 170 -0.89 -14.90 4.06
CA TYR A 170 -1.18 -16.16 4.74
C TYR A 170 -1.89 -17.13 3.81
N ALA A 171 -2.79 -16.64 2.97
CA ALA A 171 -3.47 -17.41 1.95
C ALA A 171 -2.49 -18.04 0.94
N SER A 172 -1.53 -17.27 0.44
CA SER A 172 -0.48 -17.76 -0.47
C SER A 172 0.40 -18.82 0.19
N ARG A 173 0.81 -18.59 1.43
CA ARG A 173 1.63 -19.55 2.18
C ARG A 173 0.90 -20.87 2.40
N SER A 174 -0.36 -20.84 2.80
CA SER A 174 -1.16 -22.06 3.00
C SER A 174 -1.39 -22.84 1.71
N SER A 175 -1.54 -22.18 0.58
CA SER A 175 -1.67 -22.80 -0.73
C SER A 175 -0.37 -23.48 -1.19
N SER A 176 0.80 -22.85 -0.96
CA SER A 176 2.11 -23.40 -1.34
C SER A 176 2.52 -24.61 -0.48
N VAL A 177 2.15 -24.65 0.78
CA VAL A 177 2.42 -25.81 1.67
C VAL A 177 1.59 -27.02 1.24
N ARG A 178 0.32 -26.83 0.85
CA ARG A 178 -0.53 -27.92 0.36
C ARG A 178 -0.03 -28.54 -0.95
N SER A 179 0.58 -27.75 -1.84
CA SER A 179 1.16 -28.29 -3.08
C SER A 179 2.41 -29.15 -2.86
N ARG A 180 3.16 -28.94 -1.77
CA ARG A 180 4.34 -29.75 -1.40
C ARG A 180 3.98 -31.05 -0.66
N THR A 181 2.79 -31.14 -0.12
CA THR A 181 2.33 -32.35 0.63
C THR A 181 1.62 -33.36 -0.27
N LEU A 182 1.33 -33.01 -1.52
CA LEU A 182 0.67 -33.86 -2.52
C LEU A 182 1.64 -34.36 -3.62
N SER A 183 2.91 -34.09 -3.52
CA SER A 183 4.00 -34.61 -4.36
C SER A 183 4.94 -35.51 -3.54
#